data_98bff2839b972cf591066bd855b2925b
#
_entry.id   98bff2839b972cf591066bd855b2925b
#
_cell.length_a   1.000
_cell.length_b   1.000
_cell.length_c   1.000
_cell.angle_alpha   90.00
_cell.angle_beta   90.00
_cell.angle_gamma   90.00
#
_symmetry.space_group_name_H-M   'P 1'
#
loop_
_entity.id
_entity.type
_entity.pdbx_description
1 polymer ?
#
loop_
_entity_poly.entity_id
_entity_poly.type
_entity_poly.pdbx_seq_one_letter_code
_entity_poly.pdbx_strand_id
1 'polypeptide(L)'
;MSYQRIAAGALLALAAVSTDALANARVTVGHFAPFAPTLQGTSVSIRVNGSVALQNVVFGQFTEYLTLGPAGRYTIEVLPTGTTTVAITASVDLANNTDYTVLAVGDGGNQPLALLPLTDDNAAPPAGQVKVRVVHAAPFANTLPATEVSVRDNANAVVGGLSRVPFRGASGYLTLPAATYDLKIATPDGNTTLIDPKPVALPAGRIFTLVATGGANGYSTGITAIAAGAAPTNPLPTFAIGPVKVRVAHFAPFARTLDGTAVRVTVNGNEILNNFRFRQFSPELTLTQGAYAIQVFPQGSTTAAISGTVELEGNRSYTLAAVGNGSQQPLALQRFEDQTTTPAAGRYALRIAHTAPFANTAAATAVSIRTDGGAVVAGLSNVPYGAASGYLDLPVGALDVKVATPDGTANLIDLAPLNLPSGAIATAYAVGDGINQPLGIVAVPVGDVPLEANVNTSADGLWFNPAINGQGWSFYAIPGQNRLVGAWYTYATDGSGRHLWYTLDSCRSAVGETSCAQPGGFNNREAVLSVYESTGGAFGQPSPVVTRDVGTLTVRFLTCGEAEISYRLGSLVAPVQRVVNLVPRAGCTISAP
;
A
#
# COMPACT_ATOMS: atom_id res chain seq x y z
N MET A 1 4.18 -2.57 15.24
CA MET A 1 5.01 -1.34 15.07
C MET A 1 4.37 -0.25 15.89
N SER A 2 5.18 0.41 16.70
CA SER A 2 4.72 1.41 17.65
C SER A 2 4.08 2.58 16.91
N TYR A 3 2.84 2.87 17.30
CA TYR A 3 2.26 4.18 17.08
C TYR A 3 3.33 5.22 17.45
N GLN A 4 3.64 6.16 16.54
CA GLN A 4 4.24 7.40 16.99
C GLN A 4 3.19 8.07 17.87
N ARG A 5 3.24 7.70 19.16
CA ARG A 5 2.66 8.53 20.18
C ARG A 5 3.29 9.89 19.96
N ILE A 6 2.49 10.91 19.73
CA ILE A 6 3.00 12.27 19.82
C ILE A 6 3.47 12.38 21.26
N ALA A 7 4.75 12.13 21.49
CA ALA A 7 5.35 12.39 22.77
C ALA A 7 5.25 13.90 22.93
N ALA A 8 4.37 14.34 23.83
CA ALA A 8 4.29 15.73 24.26
C ALA A 8 5.58 16.06 25.02
N GLY A 9 6.65 16.24 24.27
CA GLY A 9 7.94 16.67 24.79
C GLY A 9 8.02 18.17 24.81
N ALA A 10 7.23 18.81 25.61
CA ALA A 10 7.46 20.14 26.18
C ALA A 10 6.29 20.49 27.11
N LEU A 11 6.24 19.86 28.26
CA LEU A 11 5.45 20.42 29.34
C LEU A 11 6.13 21.71 29.83
N LEU A 12 5.38 22.81 29.81
CA LEU A 12 5.74 24.04 30.50
C LEU A 12 6.20 23.71 31.92
N ALA A 13 7.45 23.97 32.23
CA ALA A 13 7.90 24.14 33.61
C ALA A 13 7.27 25.42 34.15
N LEU A 14 6.11 25.31 34.79
CA LEU A 14 5.60 26.35 35.67
C LEU A 14 6.07 26.05 37.10
N ALA A 15 6.69 27.03 37.72
CA ALA A 15 7.32 27.00 39.01
C ALA A 15 6.43 26.33 40.08
N ALA A 16 7.05 25.46 40.86
CA ALA A 16 6.48 24.86 42.05
C ALA A 16 6.20 25.93 43.13
N VAL A 17 4.93 26.11 43.46
CA VAL A 17 4.51 26.71 44.72
C VAL A 17 3.39 25.87 45.31
N SER A 18 3.69 25.28 46.49
CA SER A 18 2.80 24.78 47.57
C SER A 18 1.59 23.90 47.23
N THR A 19 1.65 22.66 47.57
CA THR A 19 0.82 21.73 48.37
C THR A 19 -0.70 21.94 48.50
N ASP A 20 -1.38 22.22 47.38
CA ASP A 20 -2.73 21.74 47.13
C ASP A 20 -2.67 21.04 45.76
N ALA A 21 -3.00 19.76 45.74
CA ALA A 21 -3.12 19.05 44.50
C ALA A 21 -4.27 19.71 43.70
N LEU A 22 -3.95 20.77 42.94
CA LEU A 22 -4.90 21.43 42.07
C LEU A 22 -5.35 20.39 41.08
N ALA A 23 -6.59 20.02 41.18
CA ALA A 23 -7.25 19.11 40.30
C ALA A 23 -7.28 19.71 38.89
N ASN A 24 -6.45 19.23 38.02
CA ASN A 24 -6.25 19.76 36.67
C ASN A 24 -7.32 19.26 35.71
N ALA A 25 -7.65 20.05 34.70
CA ALA A 25 -8.39 19.59 33.52
C ALA A 25 -7.47 18.75 32.62
N ARG A 26 -8.02 17.68 32.07
CA ARG A 26 -7.32 16.87 31.07
C ARG A 26 -8.03 16.96 29.74
N VAL A 27 -7.25 17.00 28.63
CA VAL A 27 -7.80 17.19 27.29
C VAL A 27 -7.18 16.20 26.30
N THR A 28 -8.02 15.46 25.60
CA THR A 28 -7.65 14.77 24.35
C THR A 28 -7.84 15.75 23.21
N VAL A 29 -6.82 15.96 22.40
CA VAL A 29 -6.86 16.80 21.20
C VAL A 29 -6.90 15.92 19.97
N GLY A 30 -7.86 16.16 19.07
CA GLY A 30 -7.98 15.44 17.79
C GLY A 30 -8.01 16.39 16.60
N HIS A 31 -7.29 16.03 15.55
CA HIS A 31 -7.29 16.77 14.29
C HIS A 31 -8.10 16.05 13.22
N PHE A 32 -9.33 16.47 13.01
CA PHE A 32 -10.27 15.89 12.04
C PHE A 32 -10.76 16.92 11.01
N ALA A 33 -9.94 17.91 10.70
CA ALA A 33 -10.17 18.91 9.69
C ALA A 33 -9.42 18.54 8.38
N PRO A 34 -10.08 18.00 7.35
CA PRO A 34 -9.46 17.63 6.07
C PRO A 34 -9.34 18.85 5.15
N PHE A 35 -8.61 19.89 5.54
CA PHE A 35 -8.55 21.17 4.82
C PHE A 35 -7.57 21.22 3.65
N ALA A 36 -6.81 20.17 3.41
CA ALA A 36 -5.87 20.08 2.29
C ALA A 36 -5.90 18.68 1.66
N PRO A 37 -5.57 18.54 0.36
CA PRO A 37 -5.73 17.27 -0.35
C PRO A 37 -4.66 16.21 -0.04
N THR A 38 -3.59 16.57 0.67
CA THR A 38 -2.55 15.64 1.09
C THR A 38 -2.45 15.59 2.60
N LEU A 39 -2.11 14.42 3.15
CA LEU A 39 -1.98 14.25 4.61
C LEU A 39 -0.99 15.26 5.21
N GLN A 40 0.18 15.42 4.58
CA GLN A 40 1.18 16.40 5.03
C GLN A 40 0.68 17.84 4.89
N GLY A 41 -0.14 18.12 3.89
CA GLY A 41 -0.77 19.44 3.72
C GLY A 41 -1.76 19.79 4.83
N THR A 42 -2.31 18.80 5.54
CA THR A 42 -3.17 19.02 6.71
C THR A 42 -2.38 19.24 8.02
N SER A 43 -1.04 19.21 7.97
CA SER A 43 -0.21 19.35 9.17
C SER A 43 -0.42 20.69 9.86
N VAL A 44 -0.65 20.66 11.17
CA VAL A 44 -0.88 21.84 11.99
C VAL A 44 0.01 21.88 13.23
N SER A 45 0.26 23.09 13.71
CA SER A 45 0.75 23.37 15.05
C SER A 45 -0.40 23.87 15.91
N ILE A 46 -0.46 23.46 17.16
CA ILE A 46 -1.49 23.88 18.12
C ILE A 46 -0.82 24.68 19.24
N ARG A 47 -1.33 25.88 19.46
CA ARG A 47 -0.91 26.73 20.58
C ARG A 47 -2.00 26.79 21.63
N VAL A 48 -1.58 26.84 22.87
CA VAL A 48 -2.43 27.05 24.02
C VAL A 48 -1.91 28.29 24.76
N ASN A 49 -2.75 29.30 24.91
CA ASN A 49 -2.38 30.60 25.51
C ASN A 49 -1.10 31.18 24.87
N GLY A 50 -0.99 31.10 23.53
CA GLY A 50 0.14 31.61 22.76
C GLY A 50 1.38 30.72 22.72
N SER A 51 1.48 29.69 23.58
CA SER A 51 2.60 28.75 23.61
C SER A 51 2.32 27.50 22.77
N VAL A 52 3.30 27.04 21.99
CA VAL A 52 3.16 25.82 21.17
C VAL A 52 3.06 24.60 22.08
N ALA A 53 1.94 23.90 22.02
CA ALA A 53 1.67 22.68 22.76
C ALA A 53 1.90 21.42 21.91
N LEU A 54 1.51 21.44 20.63
CA LEU A 54 1.66 20.32 19.69
C LEU A 54 2.15 20.84 18.34
N GLN A 55 2.94 20.02 17.65
CA GLN A 55 3.46 20.34 16.31
C GLN A 55 3.31 19.15 15.36
N ASN A 56 3.18 19.45 14.07
CA ASN A 56 3.12 18.46 13.00
C ASN A 56 1.97 17.44 13.15
N VAL A 57 0.85 17.89 13.73
CA VAL A 57 -0.35 17.06 13.87
C VAL A 57 -1.07 17.02 12.54
N VAL A 58 -1.25 15.85 11.94
CA VAL A 58 -1.94 15.69 10.65
C VAL A 58 -3.35 15.15 10.83
N PHE A 59 -4.18 15.26 9.79
CA PHE A 59 -5.54 14.75 9.77
C PHE A 59 -5.61 13.29 10.26
N GLY A 60 -6.60 13.00 11.11
CA GLY A 60 -6.84 11.68 11.71
C GLY A 60 -6.05 11.40 13.00
N GLN A 61 -5.12 12.26 13.38
CA GLN A 61 -4.35 12.09 14.63
C GLN A 61 -5.07 12.67 15.84
N PHE A 62 -4.86 12.04 17.00
CA PHE A 62 -5.32 12.50 18.29
C PHE A 62 -4.35 12.10 19.41
N THR A 63 -4.43 12.80 20.55
CA THR A 63 -3.56 12.56 21.70
C THR A 63 -4.23 11.65 22.74
N GLU A 64 -3.43 11.11 23.65
CA GLU A 64 -3.91 10.69 24.97
C GLU A 64 -4.35 11.94 25.75
N TYR A 65 -4.92 11.76 26.95
CA TYR A 65 -5.23 12.90 27.81
C TYR A 65 -3.99 13.68 28.20
N LEU A 66 -3.95 14.94 27.79
CA LEU A 66 -2.93 15.92 28.20
C LEU A 66 -3.43 16.69 29.42
N THR A 67 -2.62 16.82 30.45
CA THR A 67 -2.93 17.70 31.60
C THR A 67 -2.62 19.13 31.21
N LEU A 68 -3.64 19.99 31.15
CA LEU A 68 -3.44 21.40 30.79
C LEU A 68 -3.17 22.31 31.96
N GLY A 69 -3.77 22.08 33.13
CA GLY A 69 -3.61 22.93 34.30
C GLY A 69 -4.94 23.15 35.02
N PRO A 70 -5.01 24.11 35.96
CA PRO A 70 -6.22 24.38 36.75
C PRO A 70 -7.39 24.89 35.89
N ALA A 71 -8.59 24.87 36.44
CA ALA A 71 -9.77 25.47 35.82
C ALA A 71 -9.49 26.88 35.31
N GLY A 72 -9.99 27.19 34.14
CA GLY A 72 -9.79 28.49 33.52
C GLY A 72 -10.17 28.54 32.05
N ARG A 73 -10.03 29.75 31.52
CA ARG A 73 -10.26 29.98 30.10
C ARG A 73 -8.95 29.85 29.34
N TYR A 74 -8.94 28.94 28.37
CA TYR A 74 -7.79 28.66 27.52
C TYR A 74 -8.05 29.12 26.09
N THR A 75 -7.14 29.93 25.55
CA THR A 75 -7.16 30.27 24.10
C THR A 75 -6.38 29.21 23.35
N ILE A 76 -7.05 28.56 22.42
CA ILE A 76 -6.46 27.52 21.54
C ILE A 76 -6.41 28.06 20.12
N GLU A 77 -5.22 28.03 19.53
CA GLU A 77 -4.97 28.42 18.15
C GLU A 77 -4.45 27.22 17.37
N VAL A 78 -4.98 27.04 16.17
CA VAL A 78 -4.50 26.01 15.22
C VAL A 78 -3.94 26.72 13.99
N LEU A 79 -2.69 26.43 13.65
CA LEU A 79 -1.97 27.03 12.55
C LEU A 79 -1.46 25.94 11.60
N PRO A 80 -1.61 26.07 10.28
CA PRO A 80 -0.90 25.20 9.34
C PRO A 80 0.60 25.21 9.64
N THR A 81 1.23 24.04 9.67
CA THR A 81 2.65 23.92 10.02
C THR A 81 3.53 24.76 9.10
N GLY A 82 4.48 25.49 9.68
CA GLY A 82 5.39 26.38 8.95
C GLY A 82 4.81 27.73 8.61
N THR A 83 3.59 28.05 9.06
CA THR A 83 2.97 29.37 8.86
C THR A 83 2.80 30.12 10.19
N THR A 84 2.58 31.43 10.11
CA THR A 84 2.18 32.27 11.23
C THR A 84 0.68 32.61 11.22
N THR A 85 -0.03 32.16 10.20
CA THR A 85 -1.46 32.42 10.00
C THR A 85 -2.27 31.49 10.89
N VAL A 86 -3.10 32.04 11.76
CA VAL A 86 -4.02 31.27 12.59
C VAL A 86 -5.24 30.87 11.75
N ALA A 87 -5.46 29.56 11.56
CA ALA A 87 -6.61 29.02 10.83
C ALA A 87 -7.84 28.87 11.73
N ILE A 88 -7.64 28.53 13.00
CA ILE A 88 -8.69 28.43 14.01
C ILE A 88 -8.20 29.14 15.28
N THR A 89 -9.04 30.00 15.85
CA THR A 89 -8.89 30.51 17.22
C THR A 89 -10.18 30.32 17.98
N ALA A 90 -10.09 29.76 19.17
CA ALA A 90 -11.25 29.57 20.05
C ALA A 90 -10.83 29.62 21.51
N SER A 91 -11.77 30.08 22.37
CA SER A 91 -11.61 29.98 23.83
C SER A 91 -12.43 28.80 24.34
N VAL A 92 -11.83 28.00 25.20
CA VAL A 92 -12.46 26.86 25.86
C VAL A 92 -12.34 27.06 27.38
N ASP A 93 -13.48 27.04 28.06
CA ASP A 93 -13.52 27.09 29.52
C ASP A 93 -13.43 25.68 30.09
N LEU A 94 -12.36 25.39 30.83
CA LEU A 94 -12.08 24.08 31.41
C LEU A 94 -12.32 24.11 32.92
N ALA A 95 -13.02 23.10 33.44
CA ALA A 95 -13.29 22.92 34.85
C ALA A 95 -12.29 21.96 35.50
N ASN A 96 -12.04 22.11 36.79
CA ASN A 96 -11.23 21.16 37.54
C ASN A 96 -11.84 19.75 37.56
N ASN A 97 -11.01 18.73 37.61
CA ASN A 97 -11.41 17.32 37.63
C ASN A 97 -12.33 16.91 36.47
N THR A 98 -12.21 17.59 35.36
CA THR A 98 -13.06 17.34 34.19
C THR A 98 -12.18 16.99 32.99
N ASP A 99 -12.56 15.95 32.28
CA ASP A 99 -11.91 15.51 31.07
C ASP A 99 -12.68 16.05 29.87
N TYR A 100 -11.93 16.37 28.82
CA TYR A 100 -12.46 16.93 27.59
C TYR A 100 -11.86 16.25 26.37
N THR A 101 -12.67 16.16 25.31
CA THR A 101 -12.21 15.88 23.94
C THR A 101 -12.39 17.15 23.12
N VAL A 102 -11.31 17.71 22.57
CA VAL A 102 -11.35 18.92 21.74
C VAL A 102 -10.89 18.56 20.33
N LEU A 103 -11.79 18.71 19.36
CA LEU A 103 -11.56 18.31 17.97
C LEU A 103 -11.45 19.54 17.07
N ALA A 104 -10.41 19.60 16.24
CA ALA A 104 -10.35 20.51 15.11
C ALA A 104 -11.13 19.87 13.96
N VAL A 105 -12.15 20.56 13.42
CA VAL A 105 -13.09 20.04 12.44
C VAL A 105 -13.35 21.06 11.33
N GLY A 106 -13.99 20.62 10.22
CA GLY A 106 -14.26 21.45 9.05
C GLY A 106 -13.18 21.31 7.98
N ASP A 107 -13.48 21.74 6.77
CA ASP A 107 -12.57 21.69 5.63
C ASP A 107 -12.22 23.08 5.06
N GLY A 108 -12.86 24.12 5.60
CA GLY A 108 -12.68 25.50 5.11
C GLY A 108 -13.41 25.80 3.80
N GLY A 109 -13.94 24.77 3.14
CA GLY A 109 -14.69 24.88 1.89
C GLY A 109 -16.19 24.61 2.10
N ASN A 110 -16.54 23.37 2.38
CA ASN A 110 -17.94 23.00 2.64
C ASN A 110 -18.38 23.47 4.03
N GLN A 111 -17.55 23.23 5.04
CA GLN A 111 -17.83 23.62 6.43
C GLN A 111 -16.67 24.43 6.99
N PRO A 112 -16.98 25.49 7.77
CA PRO A 112 -15.94 26.34 8.36
C PRO A 112 -15.04 25.55 9.31
N LEU A 113 -13.76 25.89 9.33
CA LEU A 113 -12.80 25.37 10.31
C LEU A 113 -13.20 25.84 11.70
N ALA A 114 -13.25 24.92 12.67
CA ALA A 114 -13.65 25.21 14.03
C ALA A 114 -13.08 24.23 15.04
N LEU A 115 -13.05 24.62 16.34
CA LEU A 115 -12.91 23.68 17.43
C LEU A 115 -14.26 23.18 17.90
N LEU A 116 -14.34 21.91 18.23
CA LEU A 116 -15.49 21.26 18.85
C LEU A 116 -15.06 20.72 20.23
N PRO A 117 -15.27 21.47 21.31
CA PRO A 117 -15.01 21.00 22.67
C PRO A 117 -16.18 20.12 23.15
N LEU A 118 -15.87 18.99 23.73
CA LEU A 118 -16.81 18.02 24.27
C LEU A 118 -16.39 17.64 25.69
N THR A 119 -17.28 17.70 26.65
CA THR A 119 -17.03 17.18 28.00
C THR A 119 -17.15 15.67 28.01
N ASP A 120 -16.20 14.99 28.64
CA ASP A 120 -16.15 13.54 28.68
C ASP A 120 -16.75 13.01 29.98
N ASP A 121 -17.56 11.94 29.87
CA ASP A 121 -18.04 11.16 31.01
C ASP A 121 -17.21 9.87 31.13
N ASN A 122 -16.17 9.93 31.95
CA ASN A 122 -15.26 8.82 32.20
C ASN A 122 -15.67 7.93 33.39
N ALA A 123 -16.90 8.08 33.92
CA ALA A 123 -17.44 7.13 34.89
C ALA A 123 -17.58 5.74 34.23
N ALA A 124 -17.07 4.72 34.90
CA ALA A 124 -17.09 3.35 34.37
C ALA A 124 -18.51 2.90 34.01
N PRO A 125 -18.71 2.26 32.87
CA PRO A 125 -20.02 1.68 32.53
C PRO A 125 -20.35 0.52 33.48
N PRO A 126 -21.64 0.19 33.64
CA PRO A 126 -22.04 -1.01 34.39
C PRO A 126 -21.38 -2.28 33.89
N ALA A 127 -21.28 -3.30 34.74
CA ALA A 127 -20.70 -4.60 34.36
C ALA A 127 -21.37 -5.18 33.12
N GLY A 128 -20.58 -5.68 32.16
CA GLY A 128 -21.07 -6.23 30.90
C GLY A 128 -21.50 -5.18 29.87
N GLN A 129 -21.31 -3.88 30.14
CA GLN A 129 -21.70 -2.79 29.25
C GLN A 129 -20.51 -1.95 28.78
N VAL A 130 -20.74 -1.15 27.75
CA VAL A 130 -19.84 -0.18 27.14
C VAL A 130 -20.53 1.17 27.04
N LYS A 131 -19.82 2.27 27.19
CA LYS A 131 -20.32 3.60 26.88
C LYS A 131 -19.81 4.06 25.52
N VAL A 132 -20.68 4.64 24.72
CA VAL A 132 -20.35 5.14 23.37
C VAL A 132 -20.97 6.51 23.14
N ARG A 133 -20.19 7.46 22.71
CA ARG A 133 -20.65 8.75 22.18
C ARG A 133 -20.34 8.80 20.69
N VAL A 134 -21.28 9.29 19.88
CA VAL A 134 -21.09 9.49 18.44
C VAL A 134 -20.93 10.97 18.16
N VAL A 135 -19.96 11.32 17.31
CA VAL A 135 -19.67 12.70 16.89
C VAL A 135 -19.61 12.75 15.38
N HIS A 136 -20.28 13.72 14.77
CA HIS A 136 -20.22 13.94 13.33
C HIS A 136 -19.27 15.08 12.97
N ALA A 137 -18.08 14.75 12.48
CA ALA A 137 -17.03 15.67 12.07
C ALA A 137 -16.71 15.62 10.56
N ALA A 138 -17.54 14.95 9.74
CA ALA A 138 -17.33 14.82 8.30
C ALA A 138 -17.99 15.98 7.52
N PRO A 139 -17.22 16.92 6.91
CA PRO A 139 -17.76 18.11 6.24
C PRO A 139 -18.10 17.84 4.76
N PHE A 140 -18.86 16.77 4.44
CA PHE A 140 -19.09 16.30 3.07
C PHE A 140 -20.11 17.12 2.26
N ALA A 141 -20.76 18.13 2.86
CA ALA A 141 -21.69 19.01 2.17
C ALA A 141 -21.60 20.46 2.70
N ASN A 142 -22.01 21.41 1.86
CA ASN A 142 -21.84 22.84 2.10
C ASN A 142 -22.94 23.50 2.93
N THR A 143 -24.00 22.77 3.31
CA THR A 143 -25.04 23.27 4.22
C THR A 143 -25.26 22.29 5.37
N LEU A 144 -25.55 22.78 6.57
CA LEU A 144 -25.77 21.92 7.74
C LEU A 144 -26.87 20.86 7.52
N PRO A 145 -28.04 21.18 6.95
CA PRO A 145 -29.07 20.16 6.67
C PRO A 145 -28.58 19.06 5.71
N ALA A 146 -27.74 19.41 4.74
CA ALA A 146 -27.19 18.44 3.79
C ALA A 146 -26.09 17.54 4.41
N THR A 147 -25.54 17.91 5.57
CA THR A 147 -24.61 17.07 6.33
C THR A 147 -25.32 16.11 7.28
N GLU A 148 -26.63 16.22 7.51
CA GLU A 148 -27.33 15.38 8.47
C GLU A 148 -27.20 13.88 8.12
N VAL A 149 -26.89 13.08 9.13
CA VAL A 149 -26.77 11.63 9.02
C VAL A 149 -27.63 10.91 10.06
N SER A 150 -27.91 9.65 9.81
CA SER A 150 -28.51 8.73 10.77
C SER A 150 -27.58 7.54 11.04
N VAL A 151 -27.57 7.04 12.26
CA VAL A 151 -26.91 5.78 12.61
C VAL A 151 -27.96 4.67 12.60
N ARG A 152 -27.70 3.61 11.85
CA ARG A 152 -28.67 2.54 11.60
C ARG A 152 -28.03 1.16 11.75
N ASP A 153 -28.85 0.20 12.09
CA ASP A 153 -28.49 -1.23 12.03
C ASP A 153 -28.68 -1.81 10.61
N ASN A 154 -28.36 -3.07 10.42
CA ASN A 154 -28.52 -3.75 9.13
C ASN A 154 -29.99 -3.90 8.67
N ALA A 155 -30.94 -3.87 9.60
CA ALA A 155 -32.37 -3.83 9.28
C ALA A 155 -32.85 -2.41 8.88
N ASN A 156 -31.91 -1.46 8.80
CA ASN A 156 -32.14 -0.05 8.50
C ASN A 156 -32.91 0.72 9.60
N ALA A 157 -33.02 0.15 10.81
CA ALA A 157 -33.62 0.84 11.95
C ALA A 157 -32.63 1.86 12.56
N VAL A 158 -33.16 3.01 12.98
CA VAL A 158 -32.34 4.04 13.65
C VAL A 158 -31.93 3.60 15.04
N VAL A 159 -30.64 3.68 15.36
CA VAL A 159 -30.08 3.28 16.64
C VAL A 159 -29.94 4.47 17.57
N GLY A 160 -30.36 4.32 18.82
CA GLY A 160 -30.15 5.30 19.90
C GLY A 160 -30.72 6.69 19.66
N GLY A 161 -31.75 6.81 18.81
CA GLY A 161 -32.36 8.10 18.47
C GLY A 161 -31.49 8.97 17.51
N LEU A 162 -30.42 8.42 16.94
CA LEU A 162 -29.47 9.13 16.06
C LEU A 162 -30.00 9.22 14.61
N SER A 163 -31.11 9.94 14.41
CA SER A 163 -31.82 10.01 13.12
C SER A 163 -31.43 11.19 12.23
N ARG A 164 -30.94 12.29 12.80
CA ARG A 164 -30.59 13.54 12.11
C ARG A 164 -29.44 14.23 12.85
N VAL A 165 -28.24 13.69 12.76
CA VAL A 165 -27.05 14.24 13.40
C VAL A 165 -26.37 15.17 12.40
N PRO A 166 -26.39 16.50 12.59
CA PRO A 166 -25.74 17.44 11.66
C PRO A 166 -24.23 17.45 11.88
N PHE A 167 -23.49 18.04 10.95
CA PHE A 167 -22.08 18.35 11.15
C PHE A 167 -21.84 19.09 12.48
N ARG A 168 -20.81 18.68 13.24
CA ARG A 168 -20.48 19.06 14.62
C ARG A 168 -21.50 18.59 15.67
N GLY A 169 -22.51 17.82 15.27
CA GLY A 169 -23.41 17.19 16.23
C GLY A 169 -22.71 16.08 17.00
N ALA A 170 -23.02 15.97 18.28
CA ALA A 170 -22.56 14.91 19.16
C ALA A 170 -23.73 14.34 19.95
N SER A 171 -23.77 13.02 20.12
CA SER A 171 -24.70 12.37 21.05
C SER A 171 -24.27 12.58 22.49
N GLY A 172 -25.18 12.33 23.45
CA GLY A 172 -24.75 11.93 24.80
C GLY A 172 -24.07 10.56 24.77
N TYR A 173 -23.53 10.13 25.90
CA TYR A 173 -23.04 8.77 26.03
C TYR A 173 -24.19 7.76 26.10
N LEU A 174 -24.21 6.82 25.18
CA LEU A 174 -25.12 5.68 25.15
C LEU A 174 -24.47 4.52 25.90
N THR A 175 -25.16 3.96 26.86
CA THR A 175 -24.72 2.76 27.56
C THR A 175 -25.34 1.54 26.87
N LEU A 176 -24.49 0.67 26.30
CA LEU A 176 -24.90 -0.46 25.49
C LEU A 176 -24.36 -1.78 26.07
N PRO A 177 -25.00 -2.93 25.86
CA PRO A 177 -24.40 -4.22 26.14
C PRO A 177 -23.06 -4.38 25.39
N ALA A 178 -22.09 -5.03 26.01
CA ALA A 178 -20.86 -5.38 25.30
C ALA A 178 -21.18 -6.45 24.26
N ALA A 179 -20.98 -6.14 22.99
CA ALA A 179 -21.30 -7.01 21.85
C ALA A 179 -20.55 -6.57 20.60
N THR A 180 -20.65 -7.36 19.55
CA THR A 180 -20.28 -6.93 18.20
C THR A 180 -21.48 -6.26 17.54
N TYR A 181 -21.29 -5.02 17.11
CA TYR A 181 -22.31 -4.21 16.47
C TYR A 181 -22.00 -4.05 14.99
N ASP A 182 -23.01 -4.30 14.17
CA ASP A 182 -22.99 -4.08 12.73
C ASP A 182 -23.89 -2.88 12.43
N LEU A 183 -23.28 -1.70 12.32
CA LEU A 183 -23.96 -0.41 12.21
C LEU A 183 -23.43 0.34 10.99
N LYS A 184 -24.30 1.10 10.36
CA LYS A 184 -23.97 1.99 9.24
C LYS A 184 -24.39 3.42 9.52
N ILE A 185 -23.71 4.36 8.88
CA ILE A 185 -24.11 5.77 8.81
C ILE A 185 -24.74 6.02 7.45
N ALA A 186 -25.95 6.52 7.43
CA ALA A 186 -26.72 6.77 6.23
C ALA A 186 -27.32 8.17 6.24
N THR A 187 -27.89 8.59 5.11
CA THR A 187 -28.75 9.78 5.05
C THR A 187 -29.90 9.65 6.04
N PRO A 188 -30.53 10.78 6.49
CA PRO A 188 -31.59 10.74 7.48
C PRO A 188 -32.77 9.82 7.13
N ASP A 189 -33.10 9.69 5.85
CA ASP A 189 -34.13 8.80 5.32
C ASP A 189 -33.67 7.32 5.24
N GLY A 190 -32.37 7.06 5.39
CA GLY A 190 -31.77 5.73 5.31
C GLY A 190 -31.61 5.17 3.89
N ASN A 191 -31.86 5.97 2.85
CA ASN A 191 -31.81 5.52 1.47
C ASN A 191 -30.39 5.41 0.91
N THR A 192 -29.45 6.21 1.43
CA THR A 192 -28.06 6.22 1.00
C THR A 192 -27.14 5.92 2.17
N THR A 193 -26.38 4.84 2.10
CA THR A 193 -25.32 4.53 3.05
C THR A 193 -24.09 5.37 2.72
N LEU A 194 -23.59 6.10 3.70
CA LEU A 194 -22.41 6.98 3.59
C LEU A 194 -21.15 6.33 4.16
N ILE A 195 -21.31 5.58 5.26
CA ILE A 195 -20.22 4.83 5.91
C ILE A 195 -20.82 3.50 6.36
N ASP A 196 -20.19 2.40 5.94
CA ASP A 196 -20.56 1.05 6.33
C ASP A 196 -19.28 0.34 6.82
N PRO A 197 -18.91 0.54 8.10
CA PRO A 197 -17.77 -0.13 8.67
C PRO A 197 -18.08 -1.61 8.89
N LYS A 198 -17.06 -2.47 8.87
CA LYS A 198 -17.25 -3.87 9.30
C LYS A 198 -17.80 -3.93 10.72
N PRO A 199 -18.48 -5.05 11.08
CA PRO A 199 -19.00 -5.25 12.43
C PRO A 199 -17.95 -5.04 13.50
N VAL A 200 -18.32 -4.33 14.54
CA VAL A 200 -17.49 -3.70 15.52
C VAL A 200 -17.69 -4.35 16.89
N ALA A 201 -16.63 -4.97 17.45
CA ALA A 201 -16.67 -5.46 18.81
C ALA A 201 -16.49 -4.30 19.80
N LEU A 202 -17.49 -4.03 20.61
CA LEU A 202 -17.45 -3.06 21.72
C LEU A 202 -17.34 -3.82 23.05
N PRO A 203 -16.13 -3.94 23.64
CA PRO A 203 -15.91 -4.72 24.84
C PRO A 203 -16.45 -4.03 26.11
N ALA A 204 -16.80 -4.83 27.11
CA ALA A 204 -17.29 -4.36 28.39
C ALA A 204 -16.24 -3.49 29.12
N GLY A 205 -16.73 -2.54 29.90
CA GLY A 205 -15.89 -1.68 30.72
C GLY A 205 -15.19 -0.54 29.96
N ARG A 206 -15.52 -0.34 28.68
CA ARG A 206 -14.89 0.66 27.82
C ARG A 206 -15.78 1.87 27.59
N ILE A 207 -15.13 2.99 27.25
CA ILE A 207 -15.77 4.25 26.91
C ILE A 207 -15.15 4.73 25.59
N PHE A 208 -16.00 5.00 24.59
CA PHE A 208 -15.56 5.44 23.27
C PHE A 208 -16.26 6.73 22.82
N THR A 209 -15.51 7.57 22.16
CA THR A 209 -16.05 8.61 21.28
C THR A 209 -15.79 8.16 19.84
N LEU A 210 -16.85 7.83 19.11
CA LEU A 210 -16.82 7.45 17.69
C LEU A 210 -17.03 8.69 16.85
N VAL A 211 -16.04 9.09 16.07
CA VAL A 211 -16.05 10.32 15.27
C VAL A 211 -16.18 9.95 13.80
N ALA A 212 -17.27 10.35 13.15
CA ALA A 212 -17.38 10.28 11.70
C ALA A 212 -16.54 11.40 11.07
N THR A 213 -15.61 11.06 10.18
CA THR A 213 -14.60 11.97 9.63
C THR A 213 -14.48 11.84 8.11
N GLY A 214 -13.69 12.71 7.46
CA GLY A 214 -13.44 12.69 6.01
C GLY A 214 -14.59 13.31 5.21
N GLY A 215 -14.73 12.92 3.94
CA GLY A 215 -15.78 13.41 3.04
C GLY A 215 -15.46 14.74 2.36
N ALA A 216 -14.22 15.25 2.47
CA ALA A 216 -13.77 16.46 1.77
C ALA A 216 -12.31 16.33 1.36
N ASN A 217 -11.88 17.12 0.36
CA ASN A 217 -10.50 17.23 -0.12
C ASN A 217 -9.83 15.88 -0.45
N GLY A 218 -10.60 14.91 -0.96
CA GLY A 218 -10.09 13.58 -1.33
C GLY A 218 -10.02 12.58 -0.18
N TYR A 219 -10.40 12.95 1.04
CA TYR A 219 -10.50 12.02 2.16
C TYR A 219 -11.88 11.35 2.16
N SER A 220 -11.88 10.03 2.12
CA SER A 220 -13.11 9.25 2.25
C SER A 220 -13.74 9.43 3.62
N THR A 221 -15.06 9.26 3.70
CA THR A 221 -15.75 9.20 4.98
C THR A 221 -15.36 7.93 5.74
N GLY A 222 -15.18 8.06 7.04
CA GLY A 222 -14.79 6.95 7.91
C GLY A 222 -15.16 7.21 9.36
N ILE A 223 -14.89 6.25 10.26
CA ILE A 223 -15.11 6.37 11.69
C ILE A 223 -13.80 6.26 12.43
N THR A 224 -13.53 7.22 13.34
CA THR A 224 -12.45 7.18 14.32
C THR A 224 -12.99 6.84 15.68
N ALA A 225 -12.39 5.88 16.37
CA ALA A 225 -12.70 5.61 17.77
C ALA A 225 -11.61 6.20 18.67
N ILE A 226 -11.99 7.13 19.53
CA ILE A 226 -11.18 7.66 20.60
C ILE A 226 -11.60 6.93 21.88
N ALA A 227 -10.70 6.16 22.47
CA ALA A 227 -10.97 5.54 23.77
C ALA A 227 -10.73 6.54 24.88
N ALA A 228 -11.68 6.68 25.78
CA ALA A 228 -11.56 7.48 27.01
C ALA A 228 -11.35 6.59 28.23
N GLY A 229 -10.73 7.11 29.29
CA GLY A 229 -10.47 6.41 30.53
C GLY A 229 -9.09 5.77 30.64
N ALA A 230 -8.81 5.10 31.78
CA ALA A 230 -7.51 4.51 32.07
C ALA A 230 -7.04 3.54 30.97
N ALA A 231 -5.73 3.53 30.73
CA ALA A 231 -5.11 2.63 29.76
C ALA A 231 -5.57 1.18 29.97
N PRO A 232 -6.06 0.51 28.91
CA PRO A 232 -6.55 -0.85 29.02
C PRO A 232 -5.43 -1.83 29.27
N THR A 233 -5.69 -2.81 30.11
CA THR A 233 -4.85 -4.00 30.29
C THR A 233 -4.95 -4.99 29.12
N ASN A 234 -5.86 -4.75 28.16
CA ASN A 234 -5.98 -5.52 26.91
C ASN A 234 -5.96 -4.58 25.71
N PRO A 235 -5.34 -4.98 24.58
CA PRO A 235 -5.35 -4.17 23.38
C PRO A 235 -6.80 -3.89 22.96
N LEU A 236 -7.10 -2.63 22.69
CA LEU A 236 -8.38 -2.20 22.12
C LEU A 236 -8.68 -3.01 20.87
N PRO A 237 -9.95 -3.42 20.65
CA PRO A 237 -10.36 -3.78 19.31
C PRO A 237 -10.08 -2.55 18.44
N THR A 238 -9.23 -2.74 17.48
CA THR A 238 -8.74 -1.67 16.62
C THR A 238 -9.83 -1.22 15.68
N PHE A 239 -10.61 -0.22 16.10
CA PHE A 239 -11.05 0.80 15.17
C PHE A 239 -9.85 1.70 14.94
N ALA A 240 -8.85 1.15 14.39
CA ALA A 240 -7.67 1.93 14.22
C ALA A 240 -7.85 2.74 12.96
N ILE A 241 -8.00 4.03 13.15
CA ILE A 241 -7.34 4.92 12.24
C ILE A 241 -5.86 4.73 12.52
N GLY A 242 -5.34 3.74 11.86
CA GLY A 242 -3.95 3.57 11.69
C GLY A 242 -3.63 3.85 10.25
N PRO A 243 -2.38 4.15 9.93
CA PRO A 243 -1.97 4.20 8.54
C PRO A 243 -2.31 2.86 7.88
N VAL A 244 -2.91 2.91 6.72
CA VAL A 244 -3.02 1.78 5.83
C VAL A 244 -1.73 1.73 5.03
N LYS A 245 -1.09 0.58 5.01
CA LYS A 245 0.07 0.35 4.17
C LYS A 245 -0.37 -0.23 2.83
N VAL A 246 0.03 0.37 1.74
CA VAL A 246 -0.42 -0.04 0.40
C VAL A 246 0.75 -0.15 -0.55
N ARG A 247 0.86 -1.27 -1.25
CA ARG A 247 1.65 -1.40 -2.47
C ARG A 247 0.74 -1.49 -3.68
N VAL A 248 1.12 -0.81 -4.74
CA VAL A 248 0.48 -0.95 -6.04
C VAL A 248 1.37 -1.84 -6.89
N ALA A 249 0.78 -2.83 -7.58
CA ALA A 249 1.51 -3.75 -8.43
C ALA A 249 0.88 -3.81 -9.82
N HIS A 250 1.70 -3.96 -10.85
CA HIS A 250 1.26 -4.11 -12.22
C HIS A 250 1.59 -5.49 -12.76
N PHE A 251 0.60 -6.39 -12.75
CA PHE A 251 0.72 -7.77 -13.20
C PHE A 251 -0.16 -8.09 -14.41
N ALA A 252 -0.64 -7.05 -15.12
CA ALA A 252 -1.46 -7.18 -16.31
C ALA A 252 -0.60 -7.23 -17.59
N PRO A 253 -0.41 -8.39 -18.24
CA PRO A 253 0.42 -8.56 -19.44
C PRO A 253 -0.37 -8.24 -20.73
N PHE A 254 -0.99 -7.05 -20.81
CA PHE A 254 -1.92 -6.71 -21.91
C PHE A 254 -1.23 -6.29 -23.21
N ALA A 255 0.08 -6.16 -23.25
CA ALA A 255 0.83 -5.76 -24.42
C ALA A 255 2.11 -6.56 -24.60
N ARG A 256 2.58 -6.62 -25.85
CA ARG A 256 3.70 -7.47 -26.25
C ARG A 256 5.07 -6.88 -25.94
N THR A 257 5.19 -5.57 -25.88
CA THR A 257 6.44 -4.90 -25.45
C THR A 257 6.28 -4.41 -24.02
N LEU A 258 7.38 -4.28 -23.31
CA LEU A 258 7.36 -3.77 -21.92
C LEU A 258 6.81 -2.35 -21.88
N ASP A 259 7.25 -1.48 -22.81
CA ASP A 259 6.74 -0.12 -22.94
C ASP A 259 5.24 -0.09 -23.27
N GLY A 260 4.76 -1.05 -24.07
CA GLY A 260 3.33 -1.18 -24.39
C GLY A 260 2.48 -1.53 -23.16
N THR A 261 3.08 -2.08 -22.11
CA THR A 261 2.38 -2.35 -20.84
C THR A 261 2.35 -1.14 -19.90
N ALA A 262 3.02 -0.04 -20.25
CA ALA A 262 3.11 1.14 -19.38
C ALA A 262 1.72 1.72 -19.09
N VAL A 263 1.48 2.05 -17.82
CA VAL A 263 0.24 2.65 -17.35
C VAL A 263 0.51 3.86 -16.47
N ARG A 264 -0.50 4.69 -16.39
CA ARG A 264 -0.64 5.77 -15.41
C ARG A 264 -1.71 5.35 -14.39
N VAL A 265 -1.43 5.51 -13.11
CA VAL A 265 -2.37 5.17 -12.03
C VAL A 265 -2.80 6.44 -11.30
N THR A 266 -4.11 6.62 -11.14
CA THR A 266 -4.67 7.70 -10.34
C THR A 266 -5.42 7.15 -9.13
N VAL A 267 -5.38 7.90 -8.05
CA VAL A 267 -6.16 7.65 -6.82
C VAL A 267 -6.95 8.90 -6.52
N ASN A 268 -8.27 8.78 -6.43
CA ASN A 268 -9.20 9.90 -6.25
C ASN A 268 -8.94 11.03 -7.28
N GLY A 269 -8.66 10.65 -8.55
CA GLY A 269 -8.36 11.57 -9.64
C GLY A 269 -6.93 12.14 -9.69
N ASN A 270 -6.13 11.95 -8.65
CA ASN A 270 -4.74 12.41 -8.60
C ASN A 270 -3.79 11.34 -9.12
N GLU A 271 -2.86 11.71 -10.00
CA GLU A 271 -1.83 10.81 -10.50
C GLU A 271 -0.82 10.47 -9.39
N ILE A 272 -0.62 9.17 -9.15
CA ILE A 272 0.34 8.67 -8.16
C ILE A 272 1.49 7.87 -8.77
N LEU A 273 1.26 7.24 -9.91
CA LEU A 273 2.27 6.50 -10.67
C LEU A 273 2.13 6.83 -12.16
N ASN A 274 3.26 6.98 -12.83
CA ASN A 274 3.35 7.20 -14.26
C ASN A 274 4.41 6.29 -14.87
N ASN A 275 4.23 5.91 -16.12
CA ASN A 275 5.12 4.98 -16.82
C ASN A 275 5.37 3.67 -16.05
N PHE A 276 4.34 3.21 -15.34
CA PHE A 276 4.38 2.02 -14.50
C PHE A 276 4.14 0.78 -15.35
N ARG A 277 5.11 -0.14 -15.38
CA ARG A 277 5.15 -1.22 -16.36
C ARG A 277 4.88 -2.58 -15.75
N PHE A 278 4.62 -3.56 -16.60
CA PHE A 278 4.44 -4.95 -16.19
C PHE A 278 5.57 -5.46 -15.27
N ARG A 279 5.21 -6.24 -14.24
CA ARG A 279 6.04 -6.78 -13.15
C ARG A 279 6.56 -5.76 -12.13
N GLN A 280 6.26 -4.49 -12.29
CA GLN A 280 6.65 -3.47 -11.31
C GLN A 280 5.67 -3.41 -10.13
N PHE A 281 6.19 -3.03 -8.97
CA PHE A 281 5.40 -2.67 -7.80
C PHE A 281 5.99 -1.43 -7.11
N SER A 282 5.13 -0.64 -6.47
CA SER A 282 5.53 0.59 -5.81
C SER A 282 6.27 0.32 -4.50
N PRO A 283 7.03 1.28 -3.96
CA PRO A 283 7.32 1.33 -2.54
C PRO A 283 6.03 1.26 -1.72
N GLU A 284 6.15 0.95 -0.43
CA GLU A 284 5.01 0.96 0.47
C GLU A 284 4.52 2.40 0.69
N LEU A 285 3.29 2.67 0.31
CA LEU A 285 2.61 3.95 0.50
C LEU A 285 1.85 3.92 1.83
N THR A 286 1.83 5.04 2.53
CA THR A 286 1.03 5.18 3.74
C THR A 286 -0.18 6.04 3.43
N LEU A 287 -1.37 5.45 3.55
CA LEU A 287 -2.65 6.11 3.31
C LEU A 287 -3.49 6.14 4.59
N THR A 288 -4.55 6.92 4.62
CA THR A 288 -5.59 6.82 5.64
C THR A 288 -6.54 5.67 5.29
N GLN A 289 -7.29 5.15 6.25
CA GLN A 289 -8.39 4.23 5.92
C GLN A 289 -9.47 4.93 5.10
N GLY A 290 -10.22 4.17 4.32
CA GLY A 290 -11.36 4.68 3.55
C GLY A 290 -11.50 4.06 2.16
N ALA A 291 -12.48 4.56 1.42
CA ALA A 291 -12.72 4.17 0.03
C ALA A 291 -11.86 5.00 -0.92
N TYR A 292 -11.16 4.35 -1.81
CA TYR A 292 -10.30 4.97 -2.80
C TYR A 292 -10.74 4.62 -4.22
N ALA A 293 -11.10 5.64 -5.00
CA ALA A 293 -11.36 5.48 -6.42
C ALA A 293 -10.03 5.34 -7.16
N ILE A 294 -9.75 4.17 -7.69
CA ILE A 294 -8.51 3.85 -8.40
C ILE A 294 -8.82 3.70 -9.89
N GLN A 295 -8.05 4.37 -10.71
CA GLN A 295 -8.13 4.24 -12.15
C GLN A 295 -6.74 3.96 -12.73
N VAL A 296 -6.68 3.03 -13.69
CA VAL A 296 -5.45 2.67 -14.40
C VAL A 296 -5.66 2.95 -15.88
N PHE A 297 -4.81 3.79 -16.44
CA PHE A 297 -4.85 4.22 -17.84
C PHE A 297 -3.65 3.67 -18.59
N PRO A 298 -3.82 3.01 -19.74
CA PRO A 298 -2.69 2.75 -20.63
C PRO A 298 -1.98 4.06 -20.96
N GLN A 299 -0.66 4.03 -21.07
CA GLN A 299 0.14 5.24 -21.32
C GLN A 299 -0.33 5.95 -22.60
N GLY A 300 -0.57 7.26 -22.50
CA GLY A 300 -1.11 8.08 -23.59
C GLY A 300 -2.64 8.00 -23.77
N SER A 301 -3.36 7.15 -23.01
CA SER A 301 -4.81 7.07 -23.05
C SER A 301 -5.47 8.02 -22.05
N THR A 302 -6.60 8.59 -22.46
CA THR A 302 -7.52 9.34 -21.58
C THR A 302 -8.66 8.45 -21.04
N THR A 303 -8.78 7.22 -21.55
CA THR A 303 -9.79 6.25 -21.09
C THR A 303 -9.15 5.27 -20.13
N ALA A 304 -9.71 5.13 -18.93
CA ALA A 304 -9.25 4.14 -17.97
C ALA A 304 -9.58 2.72 -18.46
N ALA A 305 -8.58 1.85 -18.44
CA ALA A 305 -8.77 0.42 -18.73
C ALA A 305 -9.26 -0.34 -17.47
N ILE A 306 -8.93 0.14 -16.29
CA ILE A 306 -9.44 -0.36 -15.01
C ILE A 306 -9.97 0.84 -14.22
N SER A 307 -11.17 0.70 -13.67
CA SER A 307 -11.75 1.65 -12.71
C SER A 307 -12.45 0.88 -11.61
N GLY A 308 -12.20 1.24 -10.36
CA GLY A 308 -12.83 0.59 -9.22
C GLY A 308 -12.64 1.36 -7.93
N THR A 309 -13.50 1.11 -6.96
CA THR A 309 -13.35 1.60 -5.60
C THR A 309 -12.84 0.48 -4.70
N VAL A 310 -11.81 0.77 -3.92
CA VAL A 310 -11.21 -0.16 -2.98
C VAL A 310 -11.36 0.39 -1.56
N GLU A 311 -11.99 -0.40 -0.70
CA GLU A 311 -12.05 -0.12 0.73
C GLU A 311 -10.75 -0.58 1.40
N LEU A 312 -10.10 0.34 2.11
CA LEU A 312 -8.88 0.11 2.85
C LEU A 312 -9.11 0.34 4.35
N GLU A 313 -8.90 -0.69 5.14
CA GLU A 313 -9.09 -0.65 6.60
C GLU A 313 -7.82 -0.20 7.31
N GLY A 314 -7.97 0.58 8.36
CA GLY A 314 -6.84 1.06 9.18
C GLY A 314 -6.02 -0.07 9.79
N ASN A 315 -4.72 0.15 10.01
CA ASN A 315 -3.73 -0.79 10.53
C ASN A 315 -3.62 -2.11 9.74
N ARG A 316 -4.03 -2.07 8.48
CA ARG A 316 -3.87 -3.17 7.53
C ARG A 316 -2.80 -2.82 6.50
N SER A 317 -2.26 -3.85 5.91
CA SER A 317 -1.39 -3.73 4.75
C SER A 317 -2.06 -4.42 3.56
N TYR A 318 -1.97 -3.80 2.40
CA TYR A 318 -2.57 -4.31 1.17
C TYR A 318 -1.62 -4.22 -0.01
N THR A 319 -1.71 -5.22 -0.87
CA THR A 319 -1.18 -5.14 -2.23
C THR A 319 -2.36 -5.00 -3.20
N LEU A 320 -2.40 -3.91 -3.96
CA LEU A 320 -3.39 -3.64 -4.99
C LEU A 320 -2.77 -3.93 -6.36
N ALA A 321 -3.19 -5.00 -7.00
CA ALA A 321 -2.61 -5.46 -8.24
C ALA A 321 -3.54 -5.23 -9.43
N ALA A 322 -3.03 -4.56 -10.48
CA ALA A 322 -3.66 -4.59 -11.80
C ALA A 322 -3.36 -5.94 -12.45
N VAL A 323 -4.38 -6.69 -12.80
CA VAL A 323 -4.31 -8.07 -13.31
C VAL A 323 -5.15 -8.25 -14.58
N GLY A 324 -5.03 -9.41 -15.23
CA GLY A 324 -5.70 -9.71 -16.49
C GLY A 324 -4.92 -9.23 -17.71
N ASN A 325 -5.27 -9.71 -18.89
CA ASN A 325 -4.63 -9.31 -20.16
C ASN A 325 -5.62 -8.70 -21.17
N GLY A 326 -6.90 -8.56 -20.76
CA GLY A 326 -7.96 -7.98 -21.59
C GLY A 326 -8.47 -8.89 -22.70
N SER A 327 -7.87 -10.06 -22.91
CA SER A 327 -8.29 -11.03 -23.93
C SER A 327 -8.72 -12.37 -23.33
N GLN A 328 -7.87 -13.00 -22.52
CA GLN A 328 -8.18 -14.27 -21.87
C GLN A 328 -8.87 -14.05 -20.52
N GLN A 329 -8.39 -13.11 -19.74
CA GLN A 329 -8.99 -12.68 -18.50
C GLN A 329 -9.21 -11.16 -18.52
N PRO A 330 -10.32 -10.64 -18.02
CA PRO A 330 -10.60 -9.20 -18.02
C PRO A 330 -9.54 -8.45 -17.20
N LEU A 331 -9.25 -7.22 -17.63
CA LEU A 331 -8.45 -6.30 -16.84
C LEU A 331 -9.21 -5.94 -15.57
N ALA A 332 -8.58 -6.08 -14.43
CA ALA A 332 -9.20 -5.84 -13.12
C ALA A 332 -8.18 -5.34 -12.09
N LEU A 333 -8.68 -4.68 -11.05
CA LEU A 333 -7.93 -4.39 -9.84
C LEU A 333 -8.25 -5.48 -8.81
N GLN A 334 -7.22 -6.17 -8.32
CA GLN A 334 -7.36 -7.17 -7.28
C GLN A 334 -6.70 -6.68 -5.99
N ARG A 335 -7.42 -6.79 -4.88
CA ARG A 335 -6.93 -6.44 -3.54
C ARG A 335 -6.49 -7.69 -2.80
N PHE A 336 -5.29 -7.66 -2.27
CA PHE A 336 -4.74 -8.67 -1.37
C PHE A 336 -4.46 -8.02 -0.03
N GLU A 337 -5.06 -8.54 1.04
CA GLU A 337 -4.72 -8.12 2.40
C GLU A 337 -3.46 -8.86 2.84
N ASP A 338 -2.44 -8.12 3.27
CA ASP A 338 -1.14 -8.66 3.62
C ASP A 338 -1.02 -8.92 5.12
N GLN A 339 -0.35 -10.03 5.48
CA GLN A 339 -0.03 -10.31 6.87
C GLN A 339 0.99 -9.28 7.38
N THR A 340 0.78 -8.79 8.60
CA THR A 340 1.69 -7.84 9.26
C THR A 340 2.35 -8.42 10.50
N THR A 341 1.93 -9.61 10.93
CA THR A 341 2.52 -10.30 12.09
C THR A 341 3.87 -10.90 11.68
N THR A 342 4.93 -10.43 12.30
CA THR A 342 6.30 -10.91 12.06
C THR A 342 6.41 -12.40 12.41
N PRO A 343 6.93 -13.25 11.52
CA PRO A 343 7.21 -14.65 11.80
C PRO A 343 8.21 -14.83 12.94
N ALA A 344 8.19 -16.00 13.57
CA ALA A 344 9.17 -16.35 14.61
C ALA A 344 10.61 -16.37 14.06
N ALA A 345 11.59 -16.22 14.95
CA ALA A 345 13.00 -16.29 14.57
C ALA A 345 13.31 -17.63 13.85
N GLY A 346 14.05 -17.54 12.76
CA GLY A 346 14.36 -18.70 11.89
C GLY A 346 13.21 -19.09 10.94
N ARG A 347 12.16 -18.30 10.83
CA ARG A 347 11.01 -18.55 9.95
C ARG A 347 10.69 -17.32 9.08
N TYR A 348 9.96 -17.54 8.00
CA TYR A 348 9.38 -16.50 7.15
C TYR A 348 7.94 -16.86 6.78
N ALA A 349 7.14 -15.87 6.38
CA ALA A 349 5.77 -16.06 5.92
C ALA A 349 5.70 -15.84 4.41
N LEU A 350 5.19 -16.84 3.68
CA LEU A 350 5.04 -16.78 2.23
C LEU A 350 3.60 -17.09 1.83
N ARG A 351 2.99 -16.20 1.06
CA ARG A 351 1.74 -16.42 0.36
C ARG A 351 2.01 -16.63 -1.13
N ILE A 352 1.25 -17.51 -1.77
CA ILE A 352 1.29 -17.73 -3.21
C ILE A 352 -0.01 -17.21 -3.81
N ALA A 353 0.08 -16.36 -4.83
CA ALA A 353 -1.07 -15.79 -5.52
C ALA A 353 -0.97 -16.07 -7.03
N HIS A 354 -2.07 -16.52 -7.62
CA HIS A 354 -2.13 -16.83 -9.04
C HIS A 354 -2.80 -15.70 -9.83
N THR A 355 -1.99 -14.86 -10.49
CA THR A 355 -2.46 -13.73 -11.29
C THR A 355 -2.06 -13.84 -12.78
N ALA A 356 -1.62 -15.01 -13.22
CA ALA A 356 -1.21 -15.28 -14.60
C ALA A 356 -2.42 -15.65 -15.49
N PRO A 357 -2.87 -14.78 -16.42
CA PRO A 357 -4.08 -14.99 -17.22
C PRO A 357 -3.78 -15.76 -18.52
N PHE A 358 -3.28 -17.01 -18.45
CA PHE A 358 -2.84 -17.77 -19.62
C PHE A 358 -3.93 -18.60 -20.32
N ALA A 359 -5.17 -18.56 -19.83
CA ALA A 359 -6.32 -19.21 -20.47
C ALA A 359 -7.63 -18.45 -20.24
N ASN A 360 -8.66 -18.75 -21.07
CA ASN A 360 -9.91 -18.00 -21.13
C ASN A 360 -10.87 -18.24 -19.96
N THR A 361 -10.65 -19.25 -19.15
CA THR A 361 -11.47 -19.53 -17.97
C THR A 361 -10.61 -19.73 -16.74
N ALA A 362 -11.12 -19.39 -15.57
CA ALA A 362 -10.40 -19.59 -14.32
C ALA A 362 -10.02 -21.06 -14.09
N ALA A 363 -10.89 -21.99 -14.48
CA ALA A 363 -10.61 -23.43 -14.39
C ALA A 363 -9.47 -23.87 -15.32
N ALA A 364 -9.41 -23.34 -16.55
CA ALA A 364 -8.34 -23.67 -17.49
C ALA A 364 -6.99 -23.02 -17.15
N THR A 365 -7.00 -21.97 -16.30
CA THR A 365 -5.78 -21.39 -15.74
C THR A 365 -5.32 -22.07 -14.46
N ALA A 366 -6.07 -23.04 -13.92
CA ALA A 366 -5.73 -23.66 -12.65
C ALA A 366 -4.34 -24.29 -12.68
N VAL A 367 -3.62 -24.13 -11.57
CA VAL A 367 -2.24 -24.63 -11.40
C VAL A 367 -2.11 -25.40 -10.08
N SER A 368 -1.09 -26.22 -9.98
CA SER A 368 -0.67 -26.85 -8.72
C SER A 368 0.75 -26.42 -8.41
N ILE A 369 1.02 -26.08 -7.17
CA ILE A 369 2.37 -25.84 -6.69
C ILE A 369 2.93 -27.18 -6.22
N ARG A 370 4.08 -27.55 -6.76
CA ARG A 370 4.71 -28.83 -6.51
C ARG A 370 6.14 -28.65 -6.05
N THR A 371 6.60 -29.55 -5.22
CA THR A 371 8.03 -29.68 -4.92
C THR A 371 8.79 -30.06 -6.18
N ASP A 372 10.10 -29.92 -6.22
CA ASP A 372 10.94 -30.36 -7.34
C ASP A 372 10.73 -31.84 -7.65
N GLY A 373 10.57 -32.69 -6.64
CA GLY A 373 10.21 -34.11 -6.81
C GLY A 373 8.78 -34.39 -7.31
N GLY A 374 7.98 -33.39 -7.61
CA GLY A 374 6.65 -33.50 -8.23
C GLY A 374 5.48 -33.66 -7.25
N ALA A 375 5.71 -33.77 -5.92
CA ALA A 375 4.63 -33.85 -4.95
C ALA A 375 3.90 -32.49 -4.82
N VAL A 376 2.57 -32.50 -4.74
CA VAL A 376 1.78 -31.29 -4.53
C VAL A 376 2.00 -30.76 -3.13
N VAL A 377 2.31 -29.46 -3.02
CA VAL A 377 2.36 -28.76 -1.72
C VAL A 377 0.95 -28.71 -1.13
N ALA A 378 0.82 -29.10 0.13
CA ALA A 378 -0.48 -29.23 0.81
C ALA A 378 -1.30 -27.92 0.71
N GLY A 379 -2.54 -28.04 0.27
CA GLY A 379 -3.46 -26.91 0.07
C GLY A 379 -3.25 -26.11 -1.21
N LEU A 380 -2.26 -26.47 -2.06
CA LEU A 380 -1.92 -25.73 -3.29
C LEU A 380 -2.13 -26.58 -4.56
N SER A 381 -3.15 -27.43 -4.54
CA SER A 381 -3.62 -28.16 -5.74
C SER A 381 -4.75 -27.37 -6.40
N ASN A 382 -4.74 -27.37 -7.73
CA ASN A 382 -5.82 -26.81 -8.54
C ASN A 382 -6.19 -25.35 -8.17
N VAL A 383 -5.18 -24.51 -7.96
CA VAL A 383 -5.33 -23.09 -7.62
C VAL A 383 -5.78 -22.31 -8.85
N PRO A 384 -7.02 -21.77 -8.90
CA PRO A 384 -7.53 -21.05 -10.07
C PRO A 384 -6.95 -19.64 -10.17
N TYR A 385 -7.08 -19.04 -11.36
CA TYR A 385 -6.77 -17.63 -11.55
C TYR A 385 -7.53 -16.74 -10.56
N GLY A 386 -6.84 -15.74 -10.01
CA GLY A 386 -7.37 -14.80 -9.02
C GLY A 386 -7.30 -15.31 -7.59
N ALA A 387 -6.96 -16.57 -7.35
CA ALA A 387 -6.85 -17.13 -6.01
C ALA A 387 -5.46 -16.89 -5.39
N ALA A 388 -5.45 -16.85 -4.05
CA ALA A 388 -4.24 -16.83 -3.25
C ALA A 388 -4.36 -17.81 -2.07
N SER A 389 -3.23 -18.37 -1.66
CA SER A 389 -3.16 -19.15 -0.42
C SER A 389 -3.30 -18.27 0.82
N GLY A 390 -3.46 -18.87 1.99
CA GLY A 390 -3.04 -18.24 3.24
C GLY A 390 -1.52 -18.06 3.27
N TYR A 391 -1.03 -17.32 4.25
CA TYR A 391 0.41 -17.26 4.50
C TYR A 391 0.89 -18.57 5.12
N LEU A 392 1.88 -19.18 4.46
CA LEU A 392 2.57 -20.37 4.92
C LEU A 392 3.73 -19.93 5.83
N ASP A 393 3.76 -20.42 7.05
CA ASP A 393 4.86 -20.20 7.97
C ASP A 393 5.93 -21.26 7.72
N LEU A 394 7.06 -20.88 7.14
CA LEU A 394 8.09 -21.77 6.64
C LEU A 394 9.43 -21.53 7.37
N PRO A 395 10.24 -22.56 7.62
CA PRO A 395 11.60 -22.38 8.14
C PRO A 395 12.50 -21.72 7.09
N VAL A 396 13.48 -20.92 7.53
CA VAL A 396 14.51 -20.42 6.62
C VAL A 396 15.24 -21.59 5.95
N GLY A 397 15.55 -21.44 4.67
CA GLY A 397 16.16 -22.45 3.84
C GLY A 397 15.69 -22.35 2.39
N ALA A 398 16.29 -23.15 1.53
CA ALA A 398 15.92 -23.20 0.13
C ALA A 398 14.53 -23.83 -0.06
N LEU A 399 13.57 -23.06 -0.54
CA LEU A 399 12.25 -23.54 -0.97
C LEU A 399 12.30 -23.81 -2.47
N ASP A 400 12.42 -25.09 -2.84
CA ASP A 400 12.43 -25.54 -4.22
C ASP A 400 11.05 -26.05 -4.63
N VAL A 401 10.33 -25.19 -5.34
CA VAL A 401 8.97 -25.47 -5.80
C VAL A 401 8.76 -24.95 -7.22
N LYS A 402 7.85 -25.61 -7.93
CA LYS A 402 7.45 -25.24 -9.29
C LYS A 402 5.95 -25.09 -9.42
N VAL A 403 5.53 -24.28 -10.37
CA VAL A 403 4.14 -24.13 -10.78
C VAL A 403 3.92 -25.05 -11.99
N ALA A 404 3.00 -25.98 -11.87
CA ALA A 404 2.68 -26.95 -12.91
C ALA A 404 1.18 -26.97 -13.21
N THR A 405 0.80 -27.62 -14.30
CA THR A 405 -0.60 -27.97 -14.55
C THR A 405 -1.17 -28.78 -13.38
N PRO A 406 -2.49 -28.80 -13.14
CA PRO A 406 -3.10 -29.51 -12.02
C PRO A 406 -2.69 -30.98 -11.92
N ASP A 407 -2.57 -31.66 -13.06
CA ASP A 407 -2.14 -33.05 -13.18
C ASP A 407 -0.60 -33.24 -13.05
N GLY A 408 0.16 -32.15 -13.11
CA GLY A 408 1.63 -32.16 -13.04
C GLY A 408 2.34 -32.60 -14.29
N THR A 409 1.62 -32.70 -15.43
CA THR A 409 2.20 -33.17 -16.71
C THR A 409 3.10 -32.12 -17.37
N ALA A 410 2.87 -30.82 -17.10
CA ALA A 410 3.67 -29.73 -17.61
C ALA A 410 4.12 -28.76 -16.51
N ASN A 411 5.40 -28.44 -16.45
CA ASN A 411 5.92 -27.34 -15.65
C ASN A 411 5.68 -26.04 -16.42
N LEU A 412 5.00 -25.10 -15.79
CA LEU A 412 4.70 -23.77 -16.33
C LEU A 412 5.73 -22.74 -15.90
N ILE A 413 6.14 -22.80 -14.64
CA ILE A 413 7.18 -21.95 -14.05
C ILE A 413 8.01 -22.84 -13.14
N ASP A 414 9.31 -22.85 -13.38
CA ASP A 414 10.29 -23.64 -12.62
C ASP A 414 11.50 -22.73 -12.36
N LEU A 415 11.53 -22.12 -11.18
CA LEU A 415 12.55 -21.16 -10.81
C LEU A 415 13.60 -21.82 -9.90
N ALA A 416 14.75 -21.17 -9.76
CA ALA A 416 15.69 -21.50 -8.70
C ALA A 416 15.04 -21.43 -7.31
N PRO A 417 15.54 -22.27 -6.38
CA PRO A 417 15.02 -22.27 -5.01
C PRO A 417 14.96 -20.88 -4.39
N LEU A 418 13.83 -20.54 -3.80
CA LEU A 418 13.62 -19.27 -3.10
C LEU A 418 14.22 -19.36 -1.68
N ASN A 419 15.08 -18.42 -1.35
CA ASN A 419 15.62 -18.24 0.00
C ASN A 419 15.15 -16.91 0.56
N LEU A 420 14.25 -16.94 1.54
CA LEU A 420 13.80 -15.74 2.22
C LEU A 420 14.46 -15.63 3.60
N PRO A 421 14.85 -14.42 4.04
CA PRO A 421 15.46 -14.22 5.33
C PRO A 421 14.47 -14.44 6.48
N SER A 422 15.00 -14.68 7.67
CA SER A 422 14.20 -14.77 8.89
C SER A 422 13.41 -13.50 9.13
N GLY A 423 12.12 -13.64 9.45
CA GLY A 423 11.22 -12.53 9.68
C GLY A 423 10.61 -11.91 8.41
N ALA A 424 11.02 -12.35 7.21
CA ALA A 424 10.43 -11.88 5.96
C ALA A 424 8.95 -12.27 5.84
N ILE A 425 8.18 -11.38 5.26
CA ILE A 425 6.80 -11.62 4.84
C ILE A 425 6.72 -11.26 3.37
N ALA A 426 6.24 -12.17 2.53
CA ALA A 426 6.15 -11.94 1.09
C ALA A 426 4.95 -12.62 0.46
N THR A 427 4.51 -12.10 -0.69
CA THR A 427 3.63 -12.82 -1.61
C THR A 427 4.37 -13.08 -2.92
N ALA A 428 4.42 -14.34 -3.33
CA ALA A 428 4.90 -14.75 -4.65
C ALA A 428 3.72 -14.77 -5.62
N TYR A 429 3.71 -13.84 -6.57
CA TYR A 429 2.69 -13.73 -7.60
C TYR A 429 3.13 -14.47 -8.87
N ALA A 430 2.36 -15.45 -9.32
CA ALA A 430 2.51 -16.00 -10.66
C ALA A 430 1.95 -14.98 -11.66
N VAL A 431 2.74 -14.53 -12.61
CA VAL A 431 2.45 -13.45 -13.56
C VAL A 431 2.80 -13.87 -15.00
N GLY A 432 2.36 -13.05 -15.95
CA GLY A 432 2.55 -13.33 -17.39
C GLY A 432 1.41 -14.17 -17.96
N ASP A 433 1.30 -14.22 -19.29
CA ASP A 433 0.26 -14.95 -20.00
C ASP A 433 0.82 -15.98 -21.02
N GLY A 434 2.14 -16.04 -21.18
CA GLY A 434 2.79 -16.89 -22.17
C GLY A 434 2.54 -16.48 -23.63
N ILE A 435 1.85 -15.35 -23.86
CA ILE A 435 1.50 -14.81 -25.18
C ILE A 435 2.11 -13.42 -25.36
N ASN A 436 1.75 -12.49 -24.50
CA ASN A 436 2.29 -11.13 -24.53
C ASN A 436 3.56 -11.03 -23.70
N GLN A 437 3.56 -11.65 -22.52
CA GLN A 437 4.67 -11.62 -21.59
C GLN A 437 4.97 -13.03 -21.07
N PRO A 438 6.24 -13.38 -20.83
CA PRO A 438 6.60 -14.70 -20.33
C PRO A 438 5.99 -14.95 -18.93
N LEU A 439 5.66 -16.22 -18.68
CA LEU A 439 5.29 -16.67 -17.34
C LEU A 439 6.46 -16.52 -16.38
N GLY A 440 6.17 -16.19 -15.14
CA GLY A 440 7.20 -16.04 -14.11
C GLY A 440 6.61 -15.71 -12.74
N ILE A 441 7.47 -15.50 -11.77
CA ILE A 441 7.09 -15.10 -10.41
C ILE A 441 7.60 -13.69 -10.12
N VAL A 442 6.81 -12.92 -9.40
CA VAL A 442 7.23 -11.66 -8.74
C VAL A 442 7.00 -11.81 -7.25
N ALA A 443 8.06 -11.74 -6.47
CA ALA A 443 7.98 -11.74 -5.02
C ALA A 443 7.84 -10.28 -4.53
N VAL A 444 6.74 -9.99 -3.86
CA VAL A 444 6.45 -8.66 -3.30
C VAL A 444 6.59 -8.72 -1.79
N PRO A 445 7.49 -7.93 -1.18
CA PRO A 445 7.67 -7.89 0.27
C PRO A 445 6.51 -7.15 0.95
N VAL A 446 6.24 -7.52 2.20
CA VAL A 446 5.42 -6.75 3.12
C VAL A 446 6.34 -6.09 4.14
N GLY A 447 6.25 -4.76 4.30
CA GLY A 447 7.20 -4.00 5.11
C GLY A 447 8.56 -3.79 4.43
N ASP A 448 9.58 -3.46 5.21
CA ASP A 448 10.90 -3.02 4.71
C ASP A 448 11.98 -4.12 4.75
N VAL A 449 11.62 -5.37 5.03
CA VAL A 449 12.59 -6.47 5.04
C VAL A 449 12.92 -6.85 3.60
N PRO A 450 14.16 -6.70 3.15
CA PRO A 450 14.57 -7.14 1.82
C PRO A 450 14.40 -8.66 1.69
N LEU A 451 13.80 -9.12 0.60
CA LEU A 451 13.54 -10.55 0.38
C LEU A 451 14.76 -11.32 -0.09
N GLU A 452 15.67 -10.63 -0.73
CA GLU A 452 16.82 -11.24 -1.38
C GLU A 452 18.09 -10.43 -1.15
N ALA A 453 19.24 -11.12 -1.17
CA ALA A 453 20.54 -10.47 -1.10
C ALA A 453 20.79 -9.63 -2.37
N ASN A 454 21.41 -8.47 -2.22
CA ASN A 454 21.79 -7.61 -3.33
C ASN A 454 23.01 -8.15 -4.06
N VAL A 455 22.95 -8.23 -5.38
CA VAL A 455 24.06 -8.66 -6.24
C VAL A 455 24.89 -7.47 -6.72
N ASN A 456 24.34 -6.25 -6.69
CA ASN A 456 24.94 -4.97 -7.08
C ASN A 456 25.71 -5.02 -8.42
N THR A 457 26.73 -4.17 -8.59
CA THR A 457 27.59 -4.12 -9.79
C THR A 457 28.41 -5.38 -10.02
N SER A 458 28.40 -6.32 -9.10
CA SER A 458 29.08 -7.61 -9.25
C SER A 458 28.40 -8.52 -10.26
N ALA A 459 27.15 -8.24 -10.63
CA ALA A 459 26.45 -8.91 -11.73
C ALA A 459 26.92 -8.47 -13.13
N ASP A 460 27.75 -7.44 -13.22
CA ASP A 460 28.32 -6.98 -14.49
C ASP A 460 29.13 -8.10 -15.16
N GLY A 461 29.00 -8.24 -16.46
CA GLY A 461 29.77 -9.20 -17.22
C GLY A 461 29.04 -9.82 -18.39
N LEU A 462 29.65 -10.89 -18.90
CA LEU A 462 29.15 -11.69 -20.02
C LEU A 462 28.46 -12.94 -19.52
N TRP A 463 27.25 -13.15 -19.94
CA TRP A 463 26.39 -14.24 -19.52
C TRP A 463 25.98 -15.10 -20.72
N PHE A 464 25.89 -16.39 -20.54
CA PHE A 464 25.48 -17.31 -21.63
C PHE A 464 24.75 -18.53 -21.06
N ASN A 465 23.93 -19.16 -21.91
CA ASN A 465 23.33 -20.45 -21.60
C ASN A 465 24.26 -21.58 -22.10
N PRO A 466 24.81 -22.42 -21.21
CA PRO A 466 25.71 -23.50 -21.62
C PRO A 466 25.08 -24.52 -22.57
N ALA A 467 23.76 -24.63 -22.59
CA ALA A 467 23.04 -25.53 -23.50
C ALA A 467 22.82 -24.95 -24.89
N ILE A 468 23.11 -23.65 -25.13
CA ILE A 468 22.82 -22.97 -26.40
C ILE A 468 24.06 -22.22 -26.88
N ASN A 469 24.67 -22.68 -27.93
CA ASN A 469 25.89 -22.07 -28.47
C ASN A 469 25.61 -20.79 -29.28
N GLY A 470 26.58 -19.87 -29.24
CA GLY A 470 26.61 -18.65 -30.06
C GLY A 470 25.67 -17.55 -29.65
N GLN A 471 25.05 -17.66 -28.47
CA GLN A 471 24.20 -16.61 -27.89
C GLN A 471 24.71 -16.20 -26.52
N GLY A 472 24.48 -14.95 -26.17
CA GLY A 472 24.86 -14.44 -24.86
C GLY A 472 24.37 -13.03 -24.60
N TRP A 473 24.53 -12.64 -23.36
CA TRP A 473 24.13 -11.33 -22.87
C TRP A 473 25.30 -10.65 -22.18
N SER A 474 25.39 -9.34 -22.28
CA SER A 474 26.21 -8.53 -21.40
C SER A 474 25.29 -7.68 -20.52
N PHE A 475 25.57 -7.61 -19.24
CA PHE A 475 24.84 -6.76 -18.30
C PHE A 475 25.79 -5.83 -17.58
N TYR A 476 25.33 -4.61 -17.32
CA TYR A 476 26.03 -3.57 -16.58
C TYR A 476 25.05 -2.79 -15.72
N ALA A 477 25.25 -2.81 -14.41
CA ALA A 477 24.51 -1.99 -13.47
C ALA A 477 25.10 -0.57 -13.47
N ILE A 478 24.26 0.44 -13.65
CA ILE A 478 24.68 1.83 -13.61
C ILE A 478 24.63 2.32 -12.16
N PRO A 479 25.79 2.59 -11.52
CA PRO A 479 25.84 2.97 -10.13
C PRO A 479 25.00 4.23 -9.84
N GLY A 480 24.19 4.18 -8.77
CA GLY A 480 23.37 5.30 -8.32
C GLY A 480 22.11 5.59 -9.14
N GLN A 481 21.82 4.77 -10.17
CA GLN A 481 20.67 5.01 -11.07
C GLN A 481 19.58 3.94 -10.99
N ASN A 482 19.70 2.89 -10.18
CA ASN A 482 18.79 1.74 -10.20
C ASN A 482 18.51 1.22 -11.62
N ARG A 483 19.52 1.20 -12.48
CA ARG A 483 19.41 0.90 -13.90
C ARG A 483 20.35 -0.20 -14.28
N LEU A 484 19.83 -1.21 -14.98
CA LEU A 484 20.59 -2.26 -15.64
C LEU A 484 20.49 -2.03 -17.15
N VAL A 485 21.63 -2.02 -17.82
CA VAL A 485 21.73 -1.94 -19.28
C VAL A 485 22.52 -3.13 -19.81
N GLY A 486 22.40 -3.39 -21.10
CA GLY A 486 23.16 -4.48 -21.68
C GLY A 486 23.01 -4.62 -23.17
N ALA A 487 23.56 -5.70 -23.67
CA ALA A 487 23.39 -6.17 -25.04
C ALA A 487 23.08 -7.66 -25.06
N TRP A 488 22.32 -8.10 -26.05
CA TRP A 488 22.01 -9.49 -26.33
C TRP A 488 22.50 -9.85 -27.74
N TYR A 489 23.41 -10.80 -27.82
CA TYR A 489 23.96 -11.34 -29.06
C TYR A 489 23.25 -12.64 -29.35
N THR A 490 22.62 -12.76 -30.54
CA THR A 490 21.80 -13.91 -30.89
C THR A 490 21.70 -14.09 -32.42
N TYR A 491 20.82 -14.94 -32.82
CA TYR A 491 20.49 -15.19 -34.22
C TYR A 491 19.05 -14.76 -34.54
N ALA A 492 18.82 -14.47 -35.82
CA ALA A 492 17.46 -14.19 -36.29
C ALA A 492 16.55 -15.40 -36.05
N THR A 493 15.30 -15.13 -35.65
CA THR A 493 14.30 -16.17 -35.35
C THR A 493 13.70 -16.83 -36.60
N ASP A 494 14.11 -16.40 -37.80
CA ASP A 494 13.66 -16.90 -39.11
C ASP A 494 14.40 -18.15 -39.58
N GLY A 495 15.34 -18.67 -38.77
CA GLY A 495 16.16 -19.82 -39.11
C GLY A 495 17.30 -19.55 -40.12
N SER A 496 17.50 -18.28 -40.51
CA SER A 496 18.56 -17.90 -41.45
C SER A 496 19.98 -18.01 -40.92
N GLY A 497 20.16 -18.13 -39.60
CA GLY A 497 21.47 -18.07 -38.93
C GLY A 497 22.11 -16.68 -38.95
N ARG A 498 21.39 -15.66 -39.38
CA ARG A 498 21.88 -14.28 -39.40
C ARG A 498 22.09 -13.79 -37.96
N HIS A 499 23.26 -13.26 -37.69
CA HIS A 499 23.59 -12.69 -36.37
C HIS A 499 22.82 -11.39 -36.14
N LEU A 500 22.29 -11.27 -34.95
CA LEU A 500 21.59 -10.08 -34.45
C LEU A 500 22.18 -9.68 -33.13
N TRP A 501 22.05 -8.42 -32.84
CA TRP A 501 22.29 -7.91 -31.49
C TRP A 501 21.23 -6.88 -31.12
N TYR A 502 20.86 -6.88 -29.87
CA TYR A 502 19.87 -5.98 -29.30
C TYR A 502 20.49 -5.20 -28.16
N THR A 503 20.02 -4.00 -27.94
CA THR A 503 20.32 -3.26 -26.73
C THR A 503 19.23 -3.50 -25.69
N LEU A 504 19.63 -3.55 -24.42
CA LEU A 504 18.79 -3.86 -23.28
C LEU A 504 18.80 -2.69 -22.30
N ASP A 505 17.65 -2.31 -21.79
CA ASP A 505 17.53 -1.23 -20.82
C ASP A 505 16.36 -1.46 -19.87
N SER A 506 16.63 -1.47 -18.55
CA SER A 506 15.58 -1.57 -17.54
C SER A 506 14.84 -0.25 -17.30
N CYS A 507 15.37 0.84 -17.83
CA CYS A 507 14.82 2.17 -17.69
C CYS A 507 14.80 2.84 -19.06
N ARG A 508 13.63 3.03 -19.62
CA ARG A 508 13.52 3.93 -20.77
C ARG A 508 13.49 5.36 -20.22
N SER A 509 14.63 6.03 -20.29
CA SER A 509 14.68 7.46 -20.07
C SER A 509 14.34 8.21 -21.36
N ALA A 510 13.58 9.29 -21.26
CA ALA A 510 13.58 10.31 -22.29
C ALA A 510 15.03 10.81 -22.46
N VAL A 511 15.37 11.29 -23.66
CA VAL A 511 16.72 11.83 -23.90
C VAL A 511 17.05 12.89 -22.83
N GLY A 512 18.07 12.59 -22.01
CA GLY A 512 18.51 13.48 -20.94
C GLY A 512 18.17 13.06 -19.50
N GLU A 513 17.35 12.01 -19.29
CA GLU A 513 17.15 11.46 -17.94
C GLU A 513 18.36 10.64 -17.51
N THR A 514 18.88 10.92 -16.32
CA THR A 514 20.07 10.29 -15.76
C THR A 514 19.77 9.21 -14.72
N SER A 515 18.50 9.07 -14.31
CA SER A 515 18.08 8.06 -13.33
C SER A 515 16.74 7.46 -13.70
N CYS A 516 16.52 6.17 -13.38
CA CYS A 516 15.20 5.59 -13.41
C CYS A 516 14.35 6.21 -12.29
N ALA A 517 13.51 7.17 -12.66
CA ALA A 517 12.47 7.61 -11.75
C ALA A 517 11.50 6.44 -11.52
N GLN A 518 11.40 6.03 -10.25
CA GLN A 518 10.57 4.96 -9.67
C GLN A 518 9.27 4.60 -10.40
N PRO A 519 8.77 3.40 -10.18
CA PRO A 519 9.37 2.18 -9.65
C PRO A 519 9.70 1.22 -10.79
N GLY A 520 10.86 0.61 -10.78
CA GLY A 520 11.08 -0.51 -11.67
C GLY A 520 12.37 -0.54 -12.44
N GLY A 521 13.36 0.12 -11.96
CA GLY A 521 14.71 -0.13 -12.41
C GLY A 521 15.25 -1.46 -11.88
N PHE A 522 16.53 -1.63 -11.94
CA PHE A 522 17.25 -2.74 -11.35
C PHE A 522 17.22 -2.65 -9.82
N ASN A 523 16.64 -3.65 -9.17
CA ASN A 523 16.59 -3.72 -7.69
C ASN A 523 17.81 -4.41 -7.08
N ASN A 524 18.92 -4.51 -7.84
CA ASN A 524 20.15 -5.24 -7.53
C ASN A 524 20.02 -6.79 -7.56
N ARG A 525 18.87 -7.33 -7.88
CA ARG A 525 18.63 -8.76 -8.01
C ARG A 525 17.86 -9.12 -9.27
N GLU A 526 16.80 -8.39 -9.58
CA GLU A 526 15.97 -8.61 -10.75
C GLU A 526 15.81 -7.31 -11.55
N ALA A 527 15.81 -7.43 -12.86
CA ALA A 527 15.46 -6.36 -13.77
C ALA A 527 14.55 -6.89 -14.89
N VAL A 528 13.59 -6.07 -15.28
CA VAL A 528 12.81 -6.25 -16.50
C VAL A 528 13.29 -5.21 -17.49
N LEU A 529 13.81 -5.67 -18.63
CA LEU A 529 14.46 -4.82 -19.63
C LEU A 529 13.64 -4.80 -20.92
N SER A 530 13.49 -3.61 -21.51
CA SER A 530 13.09 -3.49 -22.89
C SER A 530 14.20 -3.98 -23.80
N VAL A 531 13.82 -4.68 -24.88
CA VAL A 531 14.72 -5.18 -25.92
C VAL A 531 14.59 -4.29 -27.14
N TYR A 532 15.67 -3.63 -27.53
CA TYR A 532 15.67 -2.70 -28.67
C TYR A 532 16.48 -3.24 -29.84
N GLU A 533 15.87 -3.21 -31.01
CA GLU A 533 16.53 -3.41 -32.30
C GLU A 533 16.88 -2.04 -32.91
N SER A 534 18.12 -1.87 -33.33
CA SER A 534 18.56 -0.68 -34.06
C SER A 534 18.91 -1.06 -35.50
N THR A 535 18.34 -0.32 -36.44
CA THR A 535 18.57 -0.48 -37.87
C THR A 535 19.04 0.83 -38.51
N GLY A 536 19.65 0.75 -39.69
CA GLY A 536 20.33 1.89 -40.29
C GLY A 536 21.78 1.97 -39.79
N GLY A 537 22.38 3.11 -39.88
CA GLY A 537 23.80 3.28 -39.56
C GLY A 537 24.74 2.81 -40.66
N ALA A 538 25.95 3.33 -40.67
CA ALA A 538 27.02 2.93 -41.56
C ALA A 538 28.35 2.94 -40.80
N PHE A 539 29.21 1.99 -41.10
CA PHE A 539 30.52 1.88 -40.46
C PHE A 539 31.34 3.14 -40.71
N GLY A 540 31.74 3.78 -39.61
CA GLY A 540 32.59 4.98 -39.63
C GLY A 540 31.94 6.24 -40.24
N GLN A 541 30.61 6.24 -40.43
CA GLN A 541 29.88 7.39 -40.98
C GLN A 541 28.70 7.79 -40.08
N PRO A 542 28.37 9.07 -39.92
CA PRO A 542 27.15 9.50 -39.28
C PRO A 542 25.96 9.15 -40.18
N SER A 543 25.21 8.14 -39.81
CA SER A 543 24.00 7.71 -40.53
C SER A 543 22.82 7.66 -39.57
N PRO A 544 21.60 7.99 -40.02
CA PRO A 544 20.42 7.86 -39.20
C PRO A 544 20.21 6.43 -38.72
N VAL A 545 19.93 6.27 -37.43
CA VAL A 545 19.60 4.99 -36.80
C VAL A 545 18.14 5.04 -36.35
N VAL A 546 17.39 3.98 -36.67
CA VAL A 546 16.03 3.78 -36.18
C VAL A 546 16.06 2.69 -35.10
N THR A 547 15.66 3.03 -33.89
CA THR A 547 15.58 2.10 -32.76
C THR A 547 14.11 1.78 -32.48
N ARG A 548 13.79 0.49 -32.33
CA ARG A 548 12.44 -0.02 -32.05
C ARG A 548 12.48 -0.93 -30.84
N ASP A 549 11.46 -0.83 -29.98
CA ASP A 549 11.20 -1.82 -28.96
C ASP A 549 10.60 -3.07 -29.61
N VAL A 550 11.25 -4.21 -29.48
CA VAL A 550 10.87 -5.49 -30.12
C VAL A 550 10.56 -6.59 -29.10
N GLY A 551 10.73 -6.34 -27.81
CA GLY A 551 10.47 -7.36 -26.81
C GLY A 551 10.80 -6.96 -25.38
N THR A 552 10.72 -7.95 -24.52
CA THR A 552 10.99 -7.85 -23.08
C THR A 552 11.92 -8.97 -22.65
N LEU A 553 12.87 -8.66 -21.78
CA LEU A 553 13.74 -9.64 -21.13
C LEU A 553 13.66 -9.42 -19.62
N THR A 554 13.44 -10.50 -18.88
CA THR A 554 13.58 -10.50 -17.42
C THR A 554 14.86 -11.26 -17.06
N VAL A 555 15.70 -10.67 -16.24
CA VAL A 555 16.87 -11.31 -15.64
C VAL A 555 16.77 -11.26 -14.14
N ARG A 556 17.06 -12.39 -13.48
CA ARG A 556 17.15 -12.52 -12.03
C ARG A 556 18.49 -13.15 -11.68
N PHE A 557 19.35 -12.41 -11.01
CA PHE A 557 20.65 -12.86 -10.57
C PHE A 557 20.51 -13.73 -9.31
N LEU A 558 20.97 -14.97 -9.36
CA LEU A 558 20.93 -15.92 -8.25
C LEU A 558 22.17 -15.81 -7.39
N THR A 559 23.32 -15.80 -8.07
CA THR A 559 24.66 -15.66 -7.49
C THR A 559 25.49 -14.73 -8.38
N CYS A 560 26.72 -14.50 -8.02
CA CYS A 560 27.67 -13.79 -8.88
C CYS A 560 27.96 -14.50 -10.21
N GLY A 561 27.69 -15.79 -10.27
CA GLY A 561 27.98 -16.62 -11.44
C GLY A 561 26.75 -17.23 -12.11
N GLU A 562 25.55 -17.11 -11.53
CA GLU A 562 24.33 -17.73 -12.06
C GLU A 562 23.17 -16.75 -12.07
N ALA A 563 22.37 -16.80 -13.13
CA ALA A 563 21.13 -16.02 -13.28
C ALA A 563 20.07 -16.85 -14.03
N GLU A 564 18.85 -16.40 -13.91
CA GLU A 564 17.68 -16.85 -14.69
C GLU A 564 17.28 -15.77 -15.67
N ILE A 565 16.98 -16.17 -16.89
CA ILE A 565 16.50 -15.27 -17.94
C ILE A 565 15.23 -15.86 -18.56
N SER A 566 14.24 -15.00 -18.78
CA SER A 566 13.11 -15.28 -19.63
C SER A 566 12.88 -14.10 -20.57
N TYR A 567 12.40 -14.33 -21.77
CA TYR A 567 12.21 -13.24 -22.71
C TYR A 567 11.05 -13.47 -23.69
N ARG A 568 10.59 -12.38 -24.23
CA ARG A 568 9.74 -12.30 -25.40
C ARG A 568 10.45 -11.47 -26.47
N LEU A 569 10.54 -12.00 -27.69
CA LEU A 569 11.12 -11.34 -28.85
C LEU A 569 10.21 -11.57 -30.08
N GLY A 570 9.60 -10.53 -30.57
CA GLY A 570 8.61 -10.63 -31.61
C GLY A 570 7.41 -11.52 -31.21
N SER A 571 7.15 -12.63 -31.84
CA SER A 571 6.16 -13.63 -31.46
C SER A 571 6.71 -14.75 -30.57
N LEU A 572 8.04 -14.84 -30.43
CA LEU A 572 8.71 -15.86 -29.64
C LEU A 572 8.60 -15.51 -28.15
N VAL A 573 8.14 -16.46 -27.35
CA VAL A 573 8.17 -16.39 -25.89
C VAL A 573 9.03 -17.55 -25.40
N ALA A 574 10.14 -17.21 -24.72
CA ALA A 574 11.02 -18.20 -24.13
C ALA A 574 10.71 -18.36 -22.64
N PRO A 575 10.59 -19.60 -22.15
CA PRO A 575 10.45 -19.87 -20.74
C PRO A 575 11.72 -19.47 -19.99
N VAL A 576 11.67 -19.57 -18.66
CA VAL A 576 12.83 -19.35 -17.81
C VAL A 576 13.93 -20.34 -18.18
N GLN A 577 15.15 -19.83 -18.34
CA GLN A 577 16.35 -20.60 -18.60
C GLN A 577 17.50 -20.13 -17.71
N ARG A 578 18.35 -21.05 -17.31
CA ARG A 578 19.55 -20.73 -16.53
C ARG A 578 20.70 -20.27 -17.42
N VAL A 579 21.38 -19.24 -16.97
CA VAL A 579 22.57 -18.69 -17.60
C VAL A 579 23.68 -18.54 -16.57
N VAL A 580 24.90 -18.61 -17.04
CA VAL A 580 26.10 -18.49 -16.20
C VAL A 580 26.95 -17.30 -16.64
N ASN A 581 27.63 -16.66 -15.70
CA ASN A 581 28.60 -15.62 -15.98
C ASN A 581 29.89 -16.27 -16.53
N LEU A 582 30.35 -15.82 -17.68
CA LEU A 582 31.55 -16.35 -18.33
C LEU A 582 32.81 -16.10 -17.49
N VAL A 583 32.89 -14.95 -16.82
CA VAL A 583 33.99 -14.57 -15.95
C VAL A 583 33.43 -13.84 -14.74
N PRO A 584 33.01 -14.56 -13.70
CA PRO A 584 32.55 -13.91 -12.46
C PRO A 584 33.62 -12.97 -11.90
N ARG A 585 33.21 -11.77 -11.53
CA ARG A 585 34.14 -10.76 -10.99
C ARG A 585 34.77 -11.25 -9.69
N ALA A 586 36.09 -11.15 -9.59
CA ALA A 586 36.79 -11.39 -8.34
C ALA A 586 36.32 -10.41 -7.26
N GLY A 587 36.02 -10.90 -6.06
CA GLY A 587 35.48 -10.07 -4.98
C GLY A 587 33.97 -9.77 -5.07
N CYS A 588 33.25 -10.41 -6.00
CA CYS A 588 31.80 -10.38 -5.96
C CYS A 588 31.29 -10.99 -4.67
N THR A 589 30.51 -10.23 -3.93
CA THR A 589 29.81 -10.70 -2.75
C THR A 589 28.33 -10.44 -2.93
N ILE A 590 27.53 -11.40 -2.50
CA ILE A 590 26.09 -11.18 -2.32
C ILE A 590 25.94 -10.54 -0.94
N SER A 591 25.48 -9.29 -0.89
CA SER A 591 25.18 -8.66 0.38
C SER A 591 24.03 -9.42 1.05
N ALA A 592 24.13 -9.67 2.35
CA ALA A 592 22.97 -10.18 3.09
C ALA A 592 21.78 -9.22 2.94
N PRO A 593 20.57 -9.74 2.90
CA PRO A 593 19.36 -8.93 2.84
C PRO A 593 19.21 -8.06 4.07
#